data_e2f805cf6b072a1187393b3588ddcdea
#
_entry.id   e2f805cf6b072a1187393b3588ddcdea
#
_cell.length_a   1.000
_cell.length_b   1.000
_cell.length_c   1.000
_cell.angle_alpha   90.00
_cell.angle_beta   90.00
_cell.angle_gamma   90.00
#
_symmetry.space_group_name_H-M   'P 1'
#
loop_
_entity.id
_entity.type
_entity.pdbx_description
1 polymer ?
#
loop_
_entity_poly.entity_id
_entity_poly.type
_entity_poly.pdbx_seq_one_letter_code
_entity_poly.pdbx_strand_id
1 'polypeptide(L)'
;MAVNAADWDSTMLMDPDEPCVARKVVGVAIVGRPNARMEQNGYTCEVTRLATDGSRNACSMLYRAAWRAARAMGYLRLVTRILIDESGVSLKAAGFACKGPSGGGSWSRSSRPRVDTSPTGQKVLWEMVA
;
A
#
# COMPACT_ATOMS: atom_id res chain seq x y z
N MET A 1 -1.18 -3.85 9.33
CA MET A 1 -1.65 -5.06 8.63
C MET A 1 -0.77 -5.35 7.43
N ALA A 2 -0.45 -6.59 7.19
CA ALA A 2 0.29 -7.04 6.01
C ALA A 2 -0.60 -7.94 5.16
N VAL A 3 -0.54 -7.76 3.84
CA VAL A 3 -1.30 -8.55 2.87
C VAL A 3 -0.32 -9.26 1.94
N ASN A 4 -0.54 -10.54 1.71
CA ASN A 4 0.32 -11.38 0.89
C ASN A 4 -0.35 -11.65 -0.46
N ALA A 5 0.32 -11.30 -1.56
CA ALA A 5 -0.20 -11.48 -2.90
C ALA A 5 -0.32 -12.96 -3.31
N ALA A 6 0.50 -13.83 -2.73
CA ALA A 6 0.48 -15.25 -3.05
C ALA A 6 -0.74 -15.99 -2.48
N ASP A 7 -1.39 -15.46 -1.46
CA ASP A 7 -2.52 -16.12 -0.79
C ASP A 7 -3.86 -15.88 -1.50
N TRP A 8 -3.85 -15.06 -2.52
CA TRP A 8 -5.06 -14.51 -3.10
C TRP A 8 -5.92 -15.47 -3.90
N ASP A 9 -5.28 -16.25 -4.77
CA ASP A 9 -5.98 -17.16 -5.70
C ASP A 9 -6.26 -18.52 -5.11
N SER A 10 -5.70 -18.84 -3.98
CA SER A 10 -5.66 -20.21 -3.49
C SER A 10 -6.65 -20.53 -2.39
N THR A 11 -7.23 -19.53 -1.74
CA THR A 11 -8.23 -19.78 -0.68
C THR A 11 -9.60 -20.16 -1.22
N MET A 12 -9.90 -19.84 -2.47
CA MET A 12 -11.19 -20.14 -3.10
C MET A 12 -11.24 -21.42 -3.91
N LEU A 13 -10.08 -22.00 -4.25
CA LEU A 13 -9.98 -23.12 -5.19
C LEU A 13 -9.15 -24.30 -4.68
N MET A 14 -8.90 -24.38 -3.37
CA MET A 14 -8.19 -25.56 -2.84
C MET A 14 -9.08 -26.80 -2.88
N ASP A 15 -8.74 -27.71 -3.79
CA ASP A 15 -9.16 -29.08 -3.70
C ASP A 15 -8.48 -29.71 -2.46
N PRO A 16 -9.23 -30.22 -1.47
CA PRO A 16 -8.65 -30.82 -0.28
C PRO A 16 -7.77 -32.05 -0.59
N ASP A 17 -7.91 -32.62 -1.77
CA ASP A 17 -7.14 -33.79 -2.22
C ASP A 17 -5.87 -33.42 -3.02
N GLU A 18 -5.64 -32.13 -3.31
CA GLU A 18 -4.40 -31.70 -3.96
C GLU A 18 -3.21 -31.68 -2.98
N PRO A 19 -2.04 -32.19 -3.41
CA PRO A 19 -0.84 -32.07 -2.58
C PRO A 19 -0.52 -30.60 -2.34
N CYS A 20 -0.21 -30.27 -1.08
CA CYS A 20 0.16 -28.93 -0.66
C CYS A 20 1.36 -28.44 -1.48
N VAL A 21 1.12 -27.63 -2.51
CA VAL A 21 2.19 -26.98 -3.25
C VAL A 21 2.75 -25.85 -2.36
N ALA A 22 4.07 -25.87 -2.15
CA ALA A 22 4.74 -24.82 -1.40
C ALA A 22 4.49 -23.46 -2.09
N ARG A 23 3.80 -22.58 -1.39
CA ARG A 23 3.50 -21.22 -1.88
C ARG A 23 4.68 -20.31 -1.63
N LYS A 24 5.06 -19.56 -2.64
CA LYS A 24 6.10 -18.56 -2.51
C LYS A 24 5.48 -17.20 -2.27
N VAL A 25 5.93 -16.51 -1.22
CA VAL A 25 5.60 -15.10 -1.00
C VAL A 25 6.33 -14.26 -2.04
N VAL A 26 5.59 -13.50 -2.83
CA VAL A 26 6.13 -12.63 -3.88
C VAL A 26 6.04 -11.14 -3.53
N GLY A 27 5.29 -10.80 -2.49
CA GLY A 27 5.19 -9.40 -2.07
C GLY A 27 4.45 -9.22 -0.76
N VAL A 28 4.64 -8.05 -0.17
CA VAL A 28 4.03 -7.64 1.10
C VAL A 28 3.60 -6.19 1.01
N ALA A 29 2.43 -5.89 1.54
CA ALA A 29 1.96 -4.52 1.77
C ALA A 29 1.73 -4.31 3.27
N ILE A 30 2.19 -3.17 3.78
CA ILE A 30 1.95 -2.75 5.16
C ILE A 30 0.93 -1.63 5.14
N VAL A 31 -0.20 -1.87 5.82
CA VAL A 31 -1.33 -0.94 5.89
C VAL A 31 -1.57 -0.58 7.35
N GLY A 32 -1.70 0.71 7.62
CA GLY A 32 -1.90 1.19 8.97
C GLY A 32 -2.51 2.59 9.01
N ARG A 33 -2.39 3.24 10.14
CA ARG A 33 -2.82 4.64 10.27
C ARG A 33 -2.02 5.54 9.31
N PRO A 34 -2.65 6.59 8.75
CA PRO A 34 -1.93 7.57 7.95
C PRO A 34 -0.76 8.20 8.74
N ASN A 35 0.37 8.37 8.07
CA ASN A 35 1.51 9.09 8.64
C ASN A 35 1.19 10.58 8.83
N ALA A 36 0.36 11.14 7.96
CA ALA A 36 -0.11 12.52 8.10
C ALA A 36 -1.12 12.63 9.25
N ARG A 37 -0.76 13.36 10.27
CA ARG A 37 -1.56 13.49 11.50
C ARG A 37 -2.99 13.99 11.21
N MET A 38 -3.16 14.89 10.27
CA MET A 38 -4.47 15.46 9.92
C MET A 38 -5.40 14.49 9.19
N GLU A 39 -4.87 13.38 8.69
CA GLU A 39 -5.65 12.33 8.02
C GLU A 39 -6.06 11.21 8.98
N GLN A 40 -5.65 11.26 10.22
CA GLN A 40 -5.98 10.26 11.24
C GLN A 40 -7.39 10.46 11.80
N ASN A 41 -8.39 10.27 10.95
CA ASN A 41 -9.81 10.51 11.27
C ASN A 41 -10.59 9.26 11.67
N GLY A 42 -9.93 8.11 11.75
CA GLY A 42 -10.58 6.82 12.06
C GLY A 42 -11.20 6.10 10.86
N TYR A 43 -11.36 6.76 9.72
CA TYR A 43 -11.95 6.19 8.49
C TYR A 43 -10.94 5.99 7.37
N THR A 44 -9.75 6.56 7.52
CA THR A 44 -8.67 6.51 6.54
C THR A 44 -7.56 5.61 7.03
N CYS A 45 -7.07 4.74 6.15
CA CYS A 45 -5.85 3.99 6.36
C CYS A 45 -4.87 4.28 5.21
N GLU A 46 -3.61 3.93 5.41
CA GLU A 46 -2.54 4.21 4.45
C GLU A 46 -1.72 2.94 4.19
N VAL A 47 -1.42 2.69 2.92
CA VAL A 47 -0.36 1.74 2.55
C VAL A 47 0.97 2.46 2.75
N THR A 48 1.65 2.16 3.84
CA THR A 48 2.89 2.82 4.22
C THR A 48 4.10 2.20 3.53
N ARG A 49 4.01 0.95 3.18
CA ARG A 49 5.07 0.23 2.47
C ARG A 49 4.48 -0.88 1.61
N LEU A 50 5.05 -1.05 0.43
CA LEU A 50 4.76 -2.14 -0.47
C LEU A 50 6.08 -2.62 -1.07
N ALA A 51 6.33 -3.90 -1.00
CA ALA A 51 7.53 -4.52 -1.54
C ALA A 51 7.17 -5.81 -2.26
N THR A 52 7.76 -6.03 -3.43
CA THR A 52 7.55 -7.24 -4.23
C THR A 52 8.90 -7.73 -4.78
N ASP A 53 8.91 -8.96 -5.26
CA ASP A 53 10.07 -9.55 -5.94
C ASP A 53 10.13 -9.21 -7.44
N GLY A 54 9.24 -8.34 -7.92
CA GLY A 54 9.11 -7.98 -9.34
C GLY A 54 8.16 -8.89 -10.13
N SER A 55 7.50 -9.83 -9.49
CA SER A 55 6.50 -10.69 -10.15
C SER A 55 5.42 -9.86 -10.83
N ARG A 56 4.97 -10.32 -11.99
CA ARG A 56 3.98 -9.62 -12.82
C ARG A 56 2.70 -9.34 -12.01
N ASN A 57 2.22 -8.12 -12.08
CA ASN A 57 0.99 -7.64 -11.43
C ASN A 57 0.99 -7.74 -9.88
N ALA A 58 2.10 -8.09 -9.25
CA ALA A 58 2.15 -8.24 -7.79
C ALA A 58 1.77 -6.94 -7.06
N CYS A 59 2.26 -5.80 -7.51
CA CYS A 59 1.93 -4.50 -6.91
C CYS A 59 0.44 -4.18 -6.99
N SER A 60 -0.17 -4.29 -8.16
CA SER A 60 -1.59 -3.99 -8.35
C SER A 60 -2.49 -4.96 -7.58
N MET A 61 -2.11 -6.23 -7.52
CA MET A 61 -2.81 -7.24 -6.72
C MET A 61 -2.76 -6.92 -5.24
N LEU A 62 -1.60 -6.51 -4.73
CA LEU A 62 -1.43 -6.11 -3.33
C LEU A 62 -2.25 -4.85 -2.98
N TYR A 63 -2.26 -3.85 -3.84
CA TYR A 63 -3.08 -2.66 -3.62
C TYR A 63 -4.58 -2.99 -3.58
N ARG A 64 -5.06 -3.83 -4.47
CA ARG A 64 -6.45 -4.29 -4.45
C ARG A 64 -6.76 -5.11 -3.20
N ALA A 65 -5.86 -5.98 -2.80
CA ALA A 65 -5.99 -6.79 -1.59
C ALA A 65 -6.05 -5.90 -0.34
N ALA A 66 -5.17 -4.91 -0.26
CA ALA A 66 -5.16 -3.92 0.81
C ALA A 66 -6.49 -3.16 0.91
N TRP A 67 -7.05 -2.75 -0.22
CA TRP A 67 -8.35 -2.09 -0.25
C TRP A 67 -9.48 -2.98 0.25
N ARG A 68 -9.54 -4.22 -0.19
CA ARG A 68 -10.57 -5.17 0.28
C ARG A 68 -10.47 -5.44 1.77
N ALA A 69 -9.26 -5.62 2.28
CA ALA A 69 -9.04 -5.81 3.71
C ALA A 69 -9.42 -4.56 4.50
N ALA A 70 -9.05 -3.38 4.03
CA ALA A 70 -9.43 -2.11 4.66
C ALA A 70 -10.95 -1.93 4.72
N ARG A 71 -11.64 -2.23 3.63
CA ARG A 71 -13.11 -2.18 3.56
C ARG A 71 -13.75 -3.16 4.54
N ALA A 72 -13.26 -4.35 4.60
CA ALA A 72 -13.76 -5.38 5.53
C ALA A 72 -13.58 -4.96 7.00
N MET A 73 -12.57 -4.14 7.29
CA MET A 73 -12.32 -3.58 8.62
C MET A 73 -13.11 -2.30 8.92
N GLY A 74 -13.90 -1.82 7.98
CA GLY A 74 -14.74 -0.63 8.17
C GLY A 74 -14.11 0.69 7.71
N TYR A 75 -12.93 0.68 7.10
CA TYR A 75 -12.34 1.89 6.54
C TYR A 75 -13.07 2.31 5.26
N LEU A 76 -13.19 3.62 5.08
CA LEU A 76 -13.87 4.22 3.94
C LEU A 76 -12.92 4.79 2.90
N ARG A 77 -11.65 4.96 3.26
CA ARG A 77 -10.62 5.53 2.40
C ARG A 77 -9.28 4.84 2.63
N LEU A 78 -8.62 4.49 1.54
CA LEU A 78 -7.24 3.99 1.55
C LEU A 78 -6.38 4.94 0.74
N VAL A 79 -5.31 5.41 1.32
CA VAL A 79 -4.36 6.31 0.65
C VAL A 79 -2.98 5.67 0.57
N THR A 80 -2.21 6.13 -0.39
CA THR A 80 -0.78 5.82 -0.48
C THR A 80 -0.05 6.99 -1.11
N ARG A 81 1.21 7.14 -0.76
CA ARG A 81 2.10 8.17 -1.32
C ARG A 81 3.28 7.51 -2.00
N ILE A 82 3.49 7.84 -3.25
CA ILE A 82 4.65 7.41 -4.02
C ILE A 82 5.50 8.63 -4.37
N LEU A 83 6.76 8.39 -4.73
CA LEU A 83 7.64 9.45 -5.21
C LEU A 83 7.14 9.95 -6.58
N ILE A 84 7.36 11.23 -6.85
CA ILE A 84 6.91 11.85 -8.11
C ILE A 84 7.53 11.20 -9.34
N ASP A 85 8.71 10.61 -9.20
CA ASP A 85 9.41 9.89 -10.27
C ASP A 85 8.81 8.51 -10.58
N GLU A 86 7.98 7.99 -9.70
CA GLU A 86 7.30 6.72 -9.88
C GLU A 86 6.06 6.89 -10.77
N SER A 87 5.86 5.99 -11.71
CA SER A 87 4.80 6.11 -12.72
C SER A 87 3.37 5.96 -12.18
N GLY A 88 3.18 5.29 -11.05
CA GLY A 88 1.86 4.99 -10.50
C GLY A 88 1.02 4.02 -11.33
N VAL A 89 1.61 3.31 -12.28
CA VAL A 89 0.89 2.36 -13.17
C VAL A 89 0.18 1.28 -12.37
N SER A 90 0.81 0.73 -11.35
CA SER A 90 0.21 -0.29 -10.48
C SER A 90 -0.98 0.23 -9.70
N LEU A 91 -0.93 1.47 -9.24
CA LEU A 91 -2.02 2.14 -8.54
C LEU A 91 -3.20 2.39 -9.48
N LYS A 92 -2.93 2.89 -10.68
CA LYS A 92 -3.95 3.09 -11.70
C LYS A 92 -4.62 1.76 -12.08
N ALA A 93 -3.83 0.70 -12.27
CA ALA A 93 -4.34 -0.64 -12.56
C ALA A 93 -5.20 -1.19 -11.42
N ALA A 94 -4.89 -0.84 -10.18
CA ALA A 94 -5.68 -1.22 -9.00
C ALA A 94 -6.95 -0.39 -8.81
N GLY A 95 -7.13 0.69 -9.55
CA GLY A 95 -8.30 1.56 -9.48
C GLY A 95 -8.15 2.78 -8.56
N PHE A 96 -6.95 3.09 -8.11
CA PHE A 96 -6.68 4.30 -7.33
C PHE A 96 -6.73 5.55 -8.21
N ALA A 97 -7.18 6.64 -7.63
CA ALA A 97 -7.20 7.95 -8.26
C ALA A 97 -6.02 8.80 -7.79
N CYS A 98 -5.33 9.44 -8.73
CA CYS A 98 -4.25 10.39 -8.42
C CYS A 98 -4.85 11.71 -7.93
N LYS A 99 -4.37 12.17 -6.77
CA LYS A 99 -4.81 13.44 -6.16
C LYS A 99 -3.79 14.57 -6.27
N GLY A 100 -2.64 14.30 -6.88
CA GLY A 100 -1.60 15.29 -7.08
C GLY A 100 -0.54 15.32 -5.98
N PRO A 101 0.35 16.34 -6.01
CA PRO A 101 1.47 16.43 -5.09
C PRO A 101 1.01 16.49 -3.63
N SER A 102 1.68 15.74 -2.75
CA SER A 102 1.36 15.70 -1.33
C SER A 102 2.58 15.26 -0.51
N GLY A 103 3.10 16.15 0.30
CA GLY A 103 4.21 15.87 1.19
C GLY A 103 5.57 15.78 0.48
N GLY A 104 6.54 15.30 1.19
CA GLY A 104 7.96 15.31 0.82
C GLY A 104 8.76 16.22 1.74
N GLY A 105 10.08 16.21 1.56
CA GLY A 105 11.00 16.99 2.37
C GLY A 105 11.50 16.25 3.62
N SER A 106 12.42 16.90 4.31
CA SER A 106 13.05 16.35 5.51
C SER A 106 12.17 16.49 6.75
N TRP A 107 12.20 15.48 7.59
CA TRP A 107 11.61 15.52 8.94
C TRP A 107 12.54 16.18 9.98
N SER A 108 13.76 16.54 9.57
CA SER A 108 14.71 17.23 10.44
C SER A 108 14.32 18.70 10.58
N ARG A 109 14.39 19.20 11.80
CA ARG A 109 14.16 20.61 12.13
C ARG A 109 15.26 21.09 13.08
N SER A 110 15.56 22.38 13.09
CA SER A 110 16.54 22.96 14.01
C SER A 110 16.22 22.68 15.49
N SER A 111 14.92 22.67 15.84
CA SER A 111 14.43 22.34 17.18
C SER A 111 14.45 20.84 17.49
N ARG A 112 14.50 19.98 16.47
CA ARG A 112 14.47 18.52 16.60
C ARG A 112 15.23 17.88 15.45
N PRO A 113 16.56 17.87 15.50
CA PRO A 113 17.38 17.27 14.43
C PRO A 113 17.10 15.78 14.29
N ARG A 114 16.98 15.33 13.04
CA ARG A 114 16.81 13.90 12.68
C ARG A 114 17.65 13.56 11.46
N VAL A 115 18.06 12.31 11.36
CA VAL A 115 18.65 11.76 10.14
C VAL A 115 17.51 11.18 9.29
N ASP A 116 17.40 11.63 8.04
CA ASP A 116 16.40 11.12 7.12
C ASP A 116 16.80 9.72 6.64
N THR A 117 16.01 8.72 6.97
CA THR A 117 16.20 7.31 6.55
C THR A 117 15.32 6.93 5.36
N SER A 118 14.39 7.81 4.98
CA SER A 118 13.48 7.64 3.86
C SER A 118 13.72 8.71 2.79
N PRO A 119 13.35 8.46 1.52
CA PRO A 119 13.46 9.49 0.48
C PRO A 119 12.72 10.77 0.85
N THR A 120 13.40 11.91 0.66
CA THR A 120 12.86 13.26 0.96
C THR A 120 12.26 13.96 -0.25
N GLY A 121 12.27 13.32 -1.43
CA GLY A 121 11.69 13.87 -2.64
C GLY A 121 10.18 14.12 -2.53
N GLN A 122 9.66 14.95 -3.44
CA GLN A 122 8.24 15.23 -3.53
C GLN A 122 7.44 13.95 -3.79
N LYS A 123 6.29 13.84 -3.13
CA LYS A 123 5.41 12.67 -3.22
C LYS A 123 4.09 13.03 -3.88
N VAL A 124 3.45 12.02 -4.44
CA VAL A 124 2.12 12.11 -5.06
C VAL A 124 1.16 11.24 -4.28
N LEU A 125 0.01 11.79 -3.94
CA LEU A 125 -1.05 11.09 -3.22
C LEU A 125 -1.97 10.37 -4.20
N TRP A 126 -2.23 9.12 -3.89
CA TRP A 126 -3.24 8.29 -4.55
C TRP A 126 -4.24 7.80 -3.53
N GLU A 127 -5.50 7.71 -3.92
CA GLU A 127 -6.55 7.23 -3.01
C GLU A 127 -7.55 6.29 -3.68
N MET A 128 -8.14 5.44 -2.85
CA MET A 128 -9.33 4.65 -3.14
C MET A 128 -10.38 5.00 -2.10
N VAL A 129 -11.58 5.32 -2.53
CA VAL A 129 -12.71 5.71 -1.67
C VAL A 129 -13.87 4.75 -1.88
N ALA A 130 -14.56 4.47 -0.80
CA ALA A 130 -15.76 3.63 -0.83
C ALA A 130 -16.90 4.25 -1.62
#